data_474f87cdd2d1ea6772220ce6b173c29d
#
_entry.id   474f87cdd2d1ea6772220ce6b173c29d
#
_cell.length_a   1.000
_cell.length_b   1.000
_cell.length_c   1.000
_cell.angle_alpha   90.00
_cell.angle_beta   90.00
_cell.angle_gamma   90.00
#
_symmetry.space_group_name_H-M   'P 1'
#
loop_
_entity.id
_entity.type
_entity.pdbx_description
1 polymer ?
#
loop_
_entity_poly.entity_id
_entity_poly.type
_entity_poly.pdbx_seq_one_letter_code
_entity_poly.pdbx_strand_id
1 'polypeptide(L)'
;MLELKNIYKTFNPGTINEKVALNGLNLTLNEGDFVTVIGGNGAGKSTMLNAVAGTWMVDEGQIIIDGIDVTKLSEHKRAAYLGRVFQDPMTGTAATMSIEENMAIAARRGQKRGLGWGVTKKEREHYREALKELDLGLEDRLSSKVGLLSGGQRQAITLLMASLKKPKLLLLDEHTAALDPKTAAKVLALSDKIISENNLTAMMVTHNMKDAIAHGNRLIMMHEGKIIYDVS
;
A
#
# COMPACT_ATOMS: atom_id res chain seq x y z
N MET A 1 -11.44 5.49 -11.27
CA MET A 1 -10.88 4.70 -10.15
C MET A 1 -10.18 5.59 -9.12
N LEU A 2 -8.96 6.14 -9.28
CA LEU A 2 -8.41 7.21 -8.43
C LEU A 2 -8.35 8.52 -9.22
N GLU A 3 -8.81 9.62 -8.62
CA GLU A 3 -8.65 10.95 -9.18
C GLU A 3 -8.12 11.90 -8.09
N LEU A 4 -7.00 12.53 -8.38
CA LEU A 4 -6.42 13.61 -7.60
C LEU A 4 -6.61 14.92 -8.39
N LYS A 5 -7.31 15.90 -7.82
CA LYS A 5 -7.65 17.14 -8.49
C LYS A 5 -7.08 18.33 -7.71
N ASN A 6 -6.08 19.00 -8.28
CA ASN A 6 -5.47 20.21 -7.73
C ASN A 6 -5.06 20.07 -6.26
N ILE A 7 -4.29 19.01 -5.96
CA ILE A 7 -3.90 18.69 -4.58
C ILE A 7 -2.75 19.59 -4.14
N TYR A 8 -2.96 20.28 -3.03
CA TYR A 8 -1.94 21.07 -2.34
C TYR A 8 -1.70 20.53 -0.94
N LYS A 9 -0.43 20.53 -0.53
CA LYS A 9 -0.02 20.21 0.83
C LYS A 9 1.25 20.93 1.20
N THR A 10 1.16 21.78 2.24
CA THR A 10 2.28 22.52 2.82
C THR A 10 2.46 22.08 4.26
N PHE A 11 3.68 21.75 4.64
CA PHE A 11 4.06 21.48 6.03
C PHE A 11 4.65 22.73 6.66
N ASN A 12 4.32 22.97 7.94
CA ASN A 12 4.80 24.09 8.76
C ASN A 12 4.64 25.47 8.10
N PRO A 13 3.44 25.82 7.58
CA PRO A 13 3.24 27.09 6.87
C PRO A 13 3.57 28.27 7.77
N GLY A 14 4.20 29.31 7.18
CA GLY A 14 4.59 30.53 7.88
C GLY A 14 5.81 30.40 8.81
N THR A 15 6.53 29.28 8.77
CA THR A 15 7.74 29.06 9.56
C THR A 15 8.99 28.93 8.68
N ILE A 16 10.19 29.01 9.29
CA ILE A 16 11.45 28.77 8.56
C ILE A 16 11.58 27.35 7.99
N ASN A 17 10.76 26.41 8.47
CA ASN A 17 10.70 25.03 8.03
C ASN A 17 9.51 24.77 7.09
N GLU A 18 8.93 25.83 6.52
CA GLU A 18 7.85 25.69 5.54
C GLU A 18 8.31 24.86 4.35
N LYS A 19 7.48 23.89 3.97
CA LYS A 19 7.75 23.04 2.82
C LYS A 19 6.47 22.74 2.04
N VAL A 20 6.40 23.27 0.83
CA VAL A 20 5.36 22.87 -0.14
C VAL A 20 5.70 21.47 -0.64
N ALA A 21 4.93 20.48 -0.22
CA ALA A 21 5.18 19.07 -0.53
C ALA A 21 4.36 18.57 -1.72
N LEU A 22 3.15 19.11 -1.94
CA LEU A 22 2.34 18.91 -3.13
C LEU A 22 1.88 20.28 -3.62
N ASN A 23 2.00 20.50 -4.93
CA ASN A 23 1.83 21.83 -5.54
C ASN A 23 0.92 21.74 -6.77
N GLY A 24 -0.40 21.67 -6.55
CA GLY A 24 -1.39 21.56 -7.62
C GLY A 24 -1.31 20.21 -8.35
N LEU A 25 -1.06 19.11 -7.61
CA LEU A 25 -0.92 17.79 -8.19
C LEU A 25 -2.25 17.30 -8.77
N ASN A 26 -2.20 16.85 -10.03
CA ASN A 26 -3.31 16.20 -10.72
C ASN A 26 -2.86 14.82 -11.18
N LEU A 27 -3.69 13.78 -10.94
CA LEU A 27 -3.41 12.41 -11.37
C LEU A 27 -4.73 11.66 -11.50
N THR A 28 -4.87 10.87 -12.57
CA THR A 28 -5.98 9.94 -12.74
C THR A 28 -5.41 8.54 -12.98
N LEU A 29 -5.85 7.56 -12.19
CA LEU A 29 -5.60 6.13 -12.43
C LEU A 29 -6.91 5.47 -12.85
N ASN A 30 -6.85 4.67 -13.90
CA ASN A 30 -7.95 3.82 -14.32
C ASN A 30 -7.94 2.50 -13.54
N GLU A 31 -9.01 1.73 -13.67
CA GLU A 31 -9.07 0.38 -13.11
C GLU A 31 -8.05 -0.52 -13.83
N GLY A 32 -7.27 -1.27 -13.04
CA GLY A 32 -6.21 -2.12 -13.56
C GLY A 32 -4.87 -1.42 -13.84
N ASP A 33 -4.77 -0.08 -13.67
CA ASP A 33 -3.48 0.61 -13.76
C ASP A 33 -2.55 0.13 -12.62
N PHE A 34 -1.36 -0.31 -12.98
CA PHE A 34 -0.27 -0.51 -12.04
C PHE A 34 0.80 0.55 -12.29
N VAL A 35 0.75 1.61 -11.51
CA VAL A 35 1.58 2.80 -11.68
C VAL A 35 2.81 2.74 -10.79
N THR A 36 3.99 2.92 -11.38
CA THR A 36 5.24 3.12 -10.64
C THR A 36 5.55 4.61 -10.52
N VAL A 37 5.91 5.06 -9.33
CA VAL A 37 6.18 6.47 -9.02
C VAL A 37 7.63 6.62 -8.58
N ILE A 38 8.38 7.42 -9.33
CA ILE A 38 9.78 7.76 -9.06
C ILE A 38 9.96 9.26 -8.81
N GLY A 39 11.12 9.64 -8.36
CA GLY A 39 11.51 11.04 -8.11
C GLY A 39 12.53 11.15 -7.00
N GLY A 40 13.21 12.26 -6.90
CA GLY A 40 14.22 12.53 -5.88
C GLY A 40 13.65 12.57 -4.46
N ASN A 41 14.56 12.63 -3.47
CA ASN A 41 14.15 12.86 -2.09
C ASN A 41 13.46 14.21 -1.96
N GLY A 42 12.29 14.22 -1.30
CA GLY A 42 11.50 15.44 -1.16
C GLY A 42 10.63 15.80 -2.36
N ALA A 43 10.59 14.98 -3.42
CA ALA A 43 9.74 15.22 -4.60
C ALA A 43 8.23 15.16 -4.31
N GLY A 44 7.80 14.69 -3.12
CA GLY A 44 6.39 14.61 -2.74
C GLY A 44 5.77 13.21 -2.84
N LYS A 45 6.53 12.17 -3.24
CA LYS A 45 6.01 10.80 -3.46
C LYS A 45 5.28 10.23 -2.24
N SER A 46 5.96 10.14 -1.10
CA SER A 46 5.36 9.62 0.15
C SER A 46 4.26 10.56 0.68
N THR A 47 4.38 11.88 0.42
CA THR A 47 3.31 12.84 0.76
C THR A 47 2.05 12.54 -0.06
N MET A 48 2.17 12.28 -1.36
CA MET A 48 1.05 11.90 -2.21
C MET A 48 0.41 10.59 -1.73
N LEU A 49 1.21 9.54 -1.45
CA LEU A 49 0.69 8.27 -0.91
C LEU A 49 -0.05 8.48 0.42
N ASN A 50 0.53 9.25 1.35
CA ASN A 50 -0.07 9.55 2.64
C ASN A 50 -1.34 10.41 2.52
N ALA A 51 -1.40 11.32 1.55
CA ALA A 51 -2.59 12.10 1.23
C ALA A 51 -3.72 11.19 0.71
N VAL A 52 -3.41 10.25 -0.19
CA VAL A 52 -4.37 9.25 -0.69
C VAL A 52 -4.84 8.32 0.43
N ALA A 53 -3.92 7.85 1.28
CA ALA A 53 -4.24 7.00 2.43
C ALA A 53 -5.07 7.72 3.51
N GLY A 54 -5.01 9.06 3.57
CA GLY A 54 -5.69 9.86 4.59
C GLY A 54 -4.91 9.98 5.90
N THR A 55 -3.64 9.62 5.89
CA THR A 55 -2.72 9.85 7.02
C THR A 55 -2.49 11.36 7.19
N TRP A 56 -2.39 12.08 6.07
CA TRP A 56 -2.35 13.54 6.06
C TRP A 56 -3.52 14.11 5.26
N MET A 57 -4.22 15.07 5.84
CA MET A 57 -5.23 15.83 5.10
C MET A 57 -4.55 16.80 4.15
N VAL A 58 -5.10 16.93 2.94
CA VAL A 58 -4.67 17.94 1.97
C VAL A 58 -5.17 19.31 2.39
N ASP A 59 -4.46 20.35 1.99
CA ASP A 59 -4.84 21.73 2.30
C ASP A 59 -5.89 22.22 1.29
N GLU A 60 -5.73 21.83 0.01
CA GLU A 60 -6.69 22.12 -1.07
C GLU A 60 -6.78 20.94 -2.02
N GLY A 61 -7.85 20.93 -2.83
CA GLY A 61 -8.10 19.93 -3.86
C GLY A 61 -9.05 18.81 -3.43
N GLN A 62 -9.17 17.78 -4.27
CA GLN A 62 -10.13 16.71 -4.10
C GLN A 62 -9.51 15.36 -4.41
N ILE A 63 -9.78 14.36 -3.57
CA ILE A 63 -9.36 12.96 -3.74
C ILE A 63 -10.59 12.09 -3.88
N ILE A 64 -10.72 11.42 -5.03
CA ILE A 64 -11.86 10.54 -5.35
C ILE A 64 -11.32 9.13 -5.55
N ILE A 65 -11.91 8.13 -4.88
CA ILE A 65 -11.61 6.71 -5.05
C ILE A 65 -12.90 6.00 -5.41
N ASP A 66 -12.91 5.37 -6.58
CA ASP A 66 -14.06 4.62 -7.11
C ASP A 66 -15.35 5.46 -7.12
N GLY A 67 -15.25 6.73 -7.55
CA GLY A 67 -16.34 7.70 -7.60
C GLY A 67 -16.74 8.29 -6.24
N ILE A 68 -16.08 7.90 -5.15
CA ILE A 68 -16.39 8.38 -3.80
C ILE A 68 -15.38 9.46 -3.41
N ASP A 69 -15.86 10.64 -3.02
CA ASP A 69 -15.01 11.68 -2.46
C ASP A 69 -14.54 11.28 -1.05
N VAL A 70 -13.25 11.00 -0.93
CA VAL A 70 -12.61 10.60 0.32
C VAL A 70 -11.80 11.73 0.96
N THR A 71 -11.79 12.92 0.37
CA THR A 71 -10.91 14.04 0.75
C THR A 71 -10.92 14.33 2.25
N LYS A 72 -12.10 14.32 2.87
CA LYS A 72 -12.28 14.60 4.32
C LYS A 72 -12.43 13.34 5.17
N LEU A 73 -12.31 12.14 4.58
CA LEU A 73 -12.39 10.90 5.33
C LEU A 73 -11.06 10.62 6.03
N SER A 74 -11.14 10.24 7.30
CA SER A 74 -9.98 9.79 8.08
C SER A 74 -9.42 8.47 7.55
N GLU A 75 -8.14 8.19 7.85
CA GLU A 75 -7.41 7.01 7.39
C GLU A 75 -8.18 5.70 7.63
N HIS A 76 -8.74 5.50 8.83
CA HIS A 76 -9.50 4.29 9.16
C HIS A 76 -10.78 4.12 8.32
N LYS A 77 -11.39 5.20 7.85
CA LYS A 77 -12.55 5.15 6.94
C LYS A 77 -12.12 4.84 5.51
N ARG A 78 -10.99 5.42 5.06
CA ARG A 78 -10.41 5.11 3.74
C ARG A 78 -9.87 3.69 3.66
N ALA A 79 -9.48 3.08 4.78
CA ALA A 79 -9.04 1.69 4.84
C ALA A 79 -10.07 0.68 4.29
N ALA A 80 -11.35 1.04 4.17
CA ALA A 80 -12.35 0.21 3.50
C ALA A 80 -12.10 0.05 2.00
N TYR A 81 -11.43 1.03 1.37
CA TYR A 81 -11.17 1.10 -0.07
C TYR A 81 -9.72 0.76 -0.43
N LEU A 82 -8.80 0.92 0.53
CA LEU A 82 -7.36 0.86 0.31
C LEU A 82 -6.73 -0.39 0.92
N GLY A 83 -5.73 -0.95 0.20
CA GLY A 83 -4.68 -1.78 0.78
C GLY A 83 -3.40 -0.95 0.87
N ARG A 84 -2.60 -1.13 1.92
CA ARG A 84 -1.33 -0.43 2.05
C ARG A 84 -0.24 -1.36 2.55
N VAL A 85 0.92 -1.29 1.90
CA VAL A 85 2.15 -1.95 2.32
C VAL A 85 3.19 -0.87 2.57
N PHE A 86 3.81 -0.91 3.74
CA PHE A 86 4.77 0.09 4.21
C PHE A 86 6.21 -0.31 3.86
N GLN A 87 7.10 0.67 3.89
CA GLN A 87 8.53 0.48 3.71
C GLN A 87 9.11 -0.42 4.81
N ASP A 88 8.75 -0.17 6.07
CA ASP A 88 9.13 -1.00 7.20
C ASP A 88 8.15 -2.16 7.37
N PRO A 89 8.60 -3.43 7.19
CA PRO A 89 7.76 -4.61 7.38
C PRO A 89 7.14 -4.72 8.79
N MET A 90 7.73 -4.03 9.79
CA MET A 90 7.21 -4.02 11.16
C MET A 90 5.93 -3.22 11.30
N THR A 91 5.75 -2.18 10.48
CA THR A 91 4.63 -1.24 10.61
C THR A 91 3.30 -1.85 10.22
N GLY A 92 3.28 -2.78 9.27
CA GLY A 92 2.05 -3.39 8.74
C GLY A 92 1.49 -4.55 9.58
N THR A 93 2.16 -4.96 10.67
CA THR A 93 1.82 -6.16 11.43
C THR A 93 1.89 -5.96 12.95
N ALA A 94 1.05 -6.73 13.68
CA ALA A 94 1.16 -6.85 15.13
C ALA A 94 2.14 -7.98 15.48
N ALA A 95 3.40 -7.64 15.78
CA ALA A 95 4.50 -8.58 15.96
C ALA A 95 4.27 -9.64 17.06
N THR A 96 3.51 -9.31 18.11
CA THR A 96 3.20 -10.18 19.24
C THR A 96 2.02 -11.15 18.96
N MET A 97 1.27 -10.91 17.90
CA MET A 97 0.13 -11.72 17.48
C MET A 97 0.59 -12.79 16.47
N SER A 98 -0.19 -13.87 16.36
CA SER A 98 0.04 -14.94 15.39
C SER A 98 -0.24 -14.47 13.94
N ILE A 99 0.20 -15.26 12.96
CA ILE A 99 -0.08 -15.03 11.54
C ILE A 99 -1.59 -15.00 11.33
N GLU A 100 -2.32 -16.02 11.82
CA GLU A 100 -3.78 -16.09 11.64
C GLU A 100 -4.54 -14.93 12.29
N GLU A 101 -4.08 -14.42 13.44
CA GLU A 101 -4.67 -13.24 14.08
C GLU A 101 -4.44 -11.97 13.26
N ASN A 102 -3.23 -11.76 12.74
CA ASN A 102 -2.94 -10.65 11.84
C ASN A 102 -3.80 -10.70 10.58
N MET A 103 -3.90 -11.87 9.94
CA MET A 103 -4.77 -12.08 8.77
C MET A 103 -6.25 -11.83 9.09
N ALA A 104 -6.72 -12.27 10.27
CA ALA A 104 -8.09 -12.04 10.69
C ALA A 104 -8.41 -10.55 10.89
N ILE A 105 -7.47 -9.76 11.41
CA ILE A 105 -7.61 -8.31 11.51
C ILE A 105 -7.70 -7.69 10.11
N ALA A 106 -6.81 -8.08 9.20
CA ALA A 106 -6.81 -7.58 7.83
C ALA A 106 -8.08 -7.95 7.07
N ALA A 107 -8.56 -9.20 7.21
CA ALA A 107 -9.78 -9.68 6.57
C ALA A 107 -11.04 -8.95 7.07
N ARG A 108 -11.01 -8.35 8.25
CA ARG A 108 -12.13 -7.57 8.82
C ARG A 108 -12.02 -6.07 8.59
N ARG A 109 -11.07 -5.62 7.79
CA ARG A 109 -10.89 -4.21 7.45
C ARG A 109 -12.17 -3.62 6.84
N GLY A 110 -12.60 -2.46 7.35
CA GLY A 110 -13.82 -1.78 6.90
C GLY A 110 -15.15 -2.44 7.32
N GLN A 111 -15.12 -3.49 8.15
CA GLN A 111 -16.33 -4.14 8.65
C GLN A 111 -16.64 -3.72 10.10
N LYS A 112 -17.94 -3.71 10.44
CA LYS A 112 -18.36 -3.59 11.84
C LYS A 112 -17.98 -4.88 12.58
N ARG A 113 -17.42 -4.73 13.77
CA ARG A 113 -17.01 -5.85 14.63
C ARG A 113 -18.12 -6.17 15.61
N GLY A 114 -18.42 -7.47 15.77
CA GLY A 114 -19.28 -8.00 16.81
C GLY A 114 -18.46 -8.76 17.87
N LEU A 115 -19.14 -9.45 18.80
CA LEU A 115 -18.57 -10.29 19.86
C LEU A 115 -18.33 -11.75 19.40
N GLY A 116 -18.02 -11.97 18.12
CA GLY A 116 -17.70 -13.29 17.57
C GLY A 116 -16.29 -13.77 17.89
N TRP A 117 -16.02 -15.06 17.65
CA TRP A 117 -14.68 -15.65 17.77
C TRP A 117 -13.67 -14.93 16.88
N GLY A 118 -12.46 -14.77 17.38
CA GLY A 118 -11.36 -14.08 16.68
C GLY A 118 -10.99 -14.73 15.36
N VAL A 119 -10.84 -16.08 15.34
CA VAL A 119 -10.55 -16.88 14.15
C VAL A 119 -11.39 -18.15 14.20
N THR A 120 -12.18 -18.41 13.17
CA THR A 120 -12.95 -19.66 13.02
C THR A 120 -12.13 -20.73 12.28
N LYS A 121 -12.55 -21.99 12.36
CA LYS A 121 -11.90 -23.09 11.60
C LYS A 121 -11.92 -22.83 10.08
N LYS A 122 -13.04 -22.30 9.55
CA LYS A 122 -13.19 -21.96 8.13
C LYS A 122 -12.25 -20.83 7.71
N GLU A 123 -12.12 -19.79 8.54
CA GLU A 123 -11.17 -18.70 8.27
C GLU A 123 -9.72 -19.20 8.32
N ARG A 124 -9.37 -20.05 9.28
CA ARG A 124 -8.03 -20.65 9.37
C ARG A 124 -7.67 -21.42 8.11
N GLU A 125 -8.59 -22.21 7.56
CA GLU A 125 -8.36 -22.94 6.33
C GLU A 125 -8.20 -21.99 5.14
N HIS A 126 -9.04 -20.97 5.03
CA HIS A 126 -8.91 -19.93 4.00
C HIS A 126 -7.55 -19.21 4.09
N TYR A 127 -7.08 -18.89 5.29
CA TYR A 127 -5.76 -18.25 5.46
C TYR A 127 -4.62 -19.20 5.11
N ARG A 128 -4.75 -20.50 5.40
CA ARG A 128 -3.77 -21.51 5.00
C ARG A 128 -3.64 -21.57 3.49
N GLU A 129 -4.74 -21.64 2.76
CA GLU A 129 -4.72 -21.64 1.30
C GLU A 129 -4.09 -20.36 0.73
N ALA A 130 -4.47 -19.20 1.25
CA ALA A 130 -3.89 -17.94 0.82
C ALA A 130 -2.36 -17.86 1.10
N LEU A 131 -1.89 -18.42 2.21
CA LEU A 131 -0.45 -18.45 2.54
C LEU A 131 0.34 -19.39 1.64
N LYS A 132 -0.25 -20.46 1.12
CA LYS A 132 0.40 -21.37 0.14
C LYS A 132 0.80 -20.62 -1.14
N GLU A 133 0.02 -19.61 -1.56
CA GLU A 133 0.32 -18.81 -2.75
C GLU A 133 1.64 -18.04 -2.63
N LEU A 134 2.12 -17.82 -1.39
CA LEU A 134 3.40 -17.15 -1.14
C LEU A 134 4.62 -18.03 -1.36
N ASP A 135 4.45 -19.36 -1.33
CA ASP A 135 5.54 -20.35 -1.43
C ASP A 135 6.70 -20.11 -0.43
N LEU A 136 6.33 -19.83 0.83
CA LEU A 136 7.27 -19.50 1.92
C LEU A 136 7.16 -20.45 3.13
N GLY A 137 6.38 -21.53 3.04
CA GLY A 137 6.14 -22.49 4.12
C GLY A 137 5.42 -21.88 5.34
N LEU A 138 4.65 -20.82 5.14
CA LEU A 138 3.95 -20.12 6.20
C LEU A 138 2.57 -20.72 6.50
N GLU A 139 2.02 -21.49 5.60
CA GLU A 139 0.75 -22.21 5.71
C GLU A 139 0.74 -23.20 6.88
N ASP A 140 1.91 -23.74 7.25
CA ASP A 140 2.07 -24.65 8.40
C ASP A 140 2.40 -23.93 9.71
N ARG A 141 2.55 -22.60 9.66
CA ARG A 141 2.99 -21.76 10.77
C ARG A 141 1.95 -20.72 11.22
N LEU A 142 0.67 -20.95 10.97
CA LEU A 142 -0.44 -20.03 11.27
C LEU A 142 -0.44 -19.52 12.72
N SER A 143 -0.09 -20.37 13.69
CA SER A 143 -0.02 -20.02 15.11
C SER A 143 1.30 -19.36 15.53
N SER A 144 2.30 -19.28 14.65
CA SER A 144 3.58 -18.62 14.95
C SER A 144 3.39 -17.12 15.03
N LYS A 145 4.08 -16.47 15.97
CA LYS A 145 4.08 -14.99 16.09
C LYS A 145 4.76 -14.36 14.88
N VAL A 146 4.16 -13.32 14.32
CA VAL A 146 4.70 -12.61 13.15
C VAL A 146 6.07 -11.99 13.47
N GLY A 147 6.33 -11.63 14.72
CA GLY A 147 7.62 -11.12 15.18
C GLY A 147 8.81 -12.09 14.97
N LEU A 148 8.57 -13.38 14.82
CA LEU A 148 9.60 -14.41 14.57
C LEU A 148 9.92 -14.62 13.08
N LEU A 149 9.25 -13.93 12.19
CA LEU A 149 9.44 -14.05 10.75
C LEU A 149 10.61 -13.18 10.27
N SER A 150 11.26 -13.61 9.18
CA SER A 150 12.23 -12.76 8.49
C SER A 150 11.55 -11.52 7.89
N GLY A 151 12.33 -10.48 7.59
CA GLY A 151 11.80 -9.25 6.96
C GLY A 151 11.03 -9.55 5.68
N GLY A 152 11.57 -10.39 4.80
CA GLY A 152 10.89 -10.79 3.55
C GLY A 152 9.61 -11.58 3.77
N GLN A 153 9.60 -12.55 4.70
CA GLN A 153 8.39 -13.29 5.05
C GLN A 153 7.31 -12.36 5.60
N ARG A 154 7.70 -11.41 6.45
CA ARG A 154 6.77 -10.43 7.01
C ARG A 154 6.23 -9.51 5.94
N GLN A 155 7.08 -9.05 5.01
CA GLN A 155 6.65 -8.21 3.90
C GLN A 155 5.67 -8.94 2.98
N ALA A 156 5.93 -10.22 2.68
CA ALA A 156 5.02 -11.06 1.89
C ALA A 156 3.66 -11.23 2.57
N ILE A 157 3.63 -11.47 3.88
CA ILE A 157 2.36 -11.52 4.66
C ILE A 157 1.66 -10.16 4.63
N THR A 158 2.38 -9.04 4.79
CA THR A 158 1.78 -7.70 4.76
C THR A 158 1.14 -7.42 3.39
N LEU A 159 1.79 -7.82 2.31
CA LEU A 159 1.26 -7.71 0.95
C LEU A 159 -0.02 -8.56 0.78
N LEU A 160 0.01 -9.83 1.22
CA LEU A 160 -1.15 -10.70 1.21
C LEU A 160 -2.30 -10.11 2.02
N MET A 161 -2.04 -9.63 3.24
CA MET A 161 -3.03 -8.98 4.11
C MET A 161 -3.65 -7.74 3.45
N ALA A 162 -2.83 -6.93 2.75
CA ALA A 162 -3.30 -5.74 2.04
C ALA A 162 -4.25 -6.09 0.89
N SER A 163 -4.04 -7.24 0.23
CA SER A 163 -4.82 -7.71 -0.92
C SER A 163 -6.02 -8.60 -0.59
N LEU A 164 -6.07 -9.23 0.60
CA LEU A 164 -7.11 -10.20 1.00
C LEU A 164 -8.56 -9.78 0.70
N LYS A 165 -8.86 -8.49 0.81
CA LYS A 165 -10.21 -7.95 0.58
C LYS A 165 -10.35 -7.28 -0.79
N LYS A 166 -9.47 -7.57 -1.74
CA LYS A 166 -9.47 -6.94 -3.06
C LYS A 166 -9.73 -5.43 -2.95
N PRO A 167 -8.77 -4.67 -2.43
CA PRO A 167 -8.93 -3.22 -2.27
C PRO A 167 -9.18 -2.56 -3.62
N LYS A 168 -9.85 -1.42 -3.63
CA LYS A 168 -10.01 -0.62 -4.85
C LYS A 168 -8.65 -0.08 -5.33
N LEU A 169 -7.76 0.25 -4.39
CA LEU A 169 -6.42 0.73 -4.68
C LEU A 169 -5.41 0.12 -3.69
N LEU A 170 -4.33 -0.45 -4.23
CA LEU A 170 -3.19 -0.96 -3.45
C LEU A 170 -2.05 0.07 -3.49
N LEU A 171 -1.60 0.50 -2.31
CA LEU A 171 -0.49 1.43 -2.15
C LEU A 171 0.74 0.68 -1.64
N LEU A 172 1.83 0.73 -2.40
CA LEU A 172 3.11 0.10 -2.10
C LEU A 172 4.16 1.20 -1.89
N ASP A 173 4.56 1.44 -0.63
CA ASP A 173 5.46 2.52 -0.26
C ASP A 173 6.87 1.97 -0.03
N GLU A 174 7.70 1.98 -1.07
CA GLU A 174 9.10 1.49 -1.03
C GLU A 174 9.26 0.13 -0.34
N HIS A 175 8.29 -0.74 -0.52
CA HIS A 175 8.05 -1.96 0.25
C HIS A 175 9.15 -3.03 0.14
N THR A 176 10.17 -2.80 -0.67
CA THR A 176 11.34 -3.69 -0.81
C THR A 176 12.65 -3.03 -0.36
N ALA A 177 12.64 -1.74 -0.01
CA ALA A 177 13.86 -0.99 0.27
C ALA A 177 14.65 -1.48 1.51
N ALA A 178 13.95 -2.08 2.49
CA ALA A 178 14.56 -2.61 3.70
C ALA A 178 15.02 -4.09 3.58
N LEU A 179 14.92 -4.68 2.39
CA LEU A 179 15.20 -6.11 2.13
C LEU A 179 16.53 -6.27 1.39
N ASP A 180 17.17 -7.44 1.57
CA ASP A 180 18.30 -7.82 0.72
C ASP A 180 17.84 -8.01 -0.74
N PRO A 181 18.75 -7.87 -1.73
CA PRO A 181 18.38 -7.86 -3.15
C PRO A 181 17.64 -9.12 -3.63
N LYS A 182 18.02 -10.30 -3.11
CA LYS A 182 17.39 -11.56 -3.49
C LYS A 182 15.95 -11.67 -2.94
N THR A 183 15.76 -11.24 -1.71
CA THR A 183 14.44 -11.21 -1.07
C THR A 183 13.56 -10.12 -1.69
N ALA A 184 14.12 -8.94 -1.98
CA ALA A 184 13.42 -7.86 -2.66
C ALA A 184 12.85 -8.31 -4.02
N ALA A 185 13.65 -9.00 -4.84
CA ALA A 185 13.21 -9.52 -6.13
C ALA A 185 12.04 -10.52 -5.98
N LYS A 186 12.05 -11.37 -4.95
CA LYS A 186 10.94 -12.29 -4.68
C LYS A 186 9.67 -11.56 -4.28
N VAL A 187 9.78 -10.54 -3.42
CA VAL A 187 8.62 -9.74 -2.98
C VAL A 187 8.04 -8.93 -4.14
N LEU A 188 8.88 -8.39 -5.04
CA LEU A 188 8.41 -7.70 -6.25
C LEU A 188 7.66 -8.65 -7.19
N ALA A 189 8.21 -9.83 -7.47
CA ALA A 189 7.54 -10.85 -8.29
C ALA A 189 6.21 -11.29 -7.68
N LEU A 190 6.13 -11.39 -6.35
CA LEU A 190 4.90 -11.69 -5.63
C LEU A 190 3.89 -10.53 -5.75
N SER A 191 4.38 -9.27 -5.71
CA SER A 191 3.52 -8.09 -5.91
C SER A 191 2.88 -8.11 -7.30
N ASP A 192 3.66 -8.36 -8.35
CA ASP A 192 3.16 -8.48 -9.72
C ASP A 192 2.12 -9.59 -9.85
N LYS A 193 2.40 -10.76 -9.28
CA LYS A 193 1.48 -11.90 -9.28
C LYS A 193 0.15 -11.52 -8.62
N ILE A 194 0.17 -10.99 -7.40
CA ILE A 194 -1.05 -10.63 -6.66
C ILE A 194 -1.84 -9.54 -7.39
N ILE A 195 -1.17 -8.53 -7.93
CA ILE A 195 -1.81 -7.43 -8.66
C ILE A 195 -2.47 -7.95 -9.93
N SER A 196 -1.76 -8.73 -10.74
CA SER A 196 -2.27 -9.24 -12.01
C SER A 196 -3.39 -10.27 -11.84
N GLU A 197 -3.22 -11.27 -10.97
CA GLU A 197 -4.23 -12.32 -10.75
C GLU A 197 -5.55 -11.78 -10.17
N ASN A 198 -5.48 -10.71 -9.38
CA ASN A 198 -6.67 -10.08 -8.79
C ASN A 198 -7.15 -8.84 -9.55
N ASN A 199 -6.51 -8.48 -10.67
CA ASN A 199 -6.78 -7.26 -11.46
C ASN A 199 -6.88 -6.02 -10.57
N LEU A 200 -5.88 -5.84 -9.67
CA LEU A 200 -5.86 -4.71 -8.74
C LEU A 200 -5.31 -3.46 -9.42
N THR A 201 -5.89 -2.32 -9.09
CA THR A 201 -5.24 -1.03 -9.36
C THR A 201 -4.21 -0.78 -8.27
N ALA A 202 -2.97 -0.46 -8.66
CA ALA A 202 -1.87 -0.32 -7.72
C ALA A 202 -1.02 0.93 -8.01
N MET A 203 -0.46 1.51 -6.95
CA MET A 203 0.53 2.57 -7.01
C MET A 203 1.73 2.17 -6.18
N MET A 204 2.89 2.03 -6.81
CA MET A 204 4.15 1.66 -6.18
C MET A 204 5.14 2.81 -6.22
N VAL A 205 5.55 3.30 -5.06
CA VAL A 205 6.70 4.22 -4.95
C VAL A 205 7.97 3.41 -4.82
N THR A 206 8.97 3.75 -5.60
CA THR A 206 10.31 3.15 -5.52
C THR A 206 11.41 4.18 -5.81
N HIS A 207 12.59 3.95 -5.23
CA HIS A 207 13.80 4.69 -5.57
C HIS A 207 14.63 3.97 -6.62
N ASN A 208 14.34 2.70 -6.90
CA ASN A 208 15.05 1.90 -7.86
C ASN A 208 14.46 2.07 -9.26
N MET A 209 15.19 2.73 -10.15
CA MET A 209 14.74 2.98 -11.51
C MET A 209 14.54 1.68 -12.31
N LYS A 210 15.35 0.63 -12.06
CA LYS A 210 15.18 -0.66 -12.73
C LYS A 210 13.86 -1.31 -12.36
N ASP A 211 13.50 -1.29 -11.07
CA ASP A 211 12.23 -1.83 -10.60
C ASP A 211 11.06 -1.01 -11.16
N ALA A 212 11.20 0.33 -11.21
CA ALA A 212 10.16 1.20 -11.75
C ALA A 212 9.85 0.93 -13.23
N ILE A 213 10.86 0.56 -14.02
CA ILE A 213 10.71 0.25 -15.45
C ILE A 213 10.23 -1.21 -15.66
N ALA A 214 10.67 -2.12 -14.79
CA ALA A 214 10.40 -3.55 -14.93
C ALA A 214 8.98 -3.93 -14.47
N HIS A 215 8.39 -3.14 -13.57
CA HIS A 215 7.11 -3.43 -12.93
C HIS A 215 6.08 -2.36 -13.30
N GLY A 216 4.82 -2.78 -13.39
CA GLY A 216 3.71 -1.89 -13.74
C GLY A 216 3.56 -1.65 -15.25
N ASN A 217 2.52 -0.92 -15.61
CA ASN A 217 2.17 -0.57 -16.98
C ASN A 217 2.19 0.95 -17.23
N ARG A 218 2.58 1.75 -16.23
CA ARG A 218 2.66 3.21 -16.30
C ARG A 218 3.69 3.73 -15.34
N LEU A 219 4.53 4.66 -15.80
CA LEU A 219 5.59 5.29 -15.01
C LEU A 219 5.29 6.78 -14.81
N ILE A 220 5.38 7.24 -13.57
CA ILE A 220 5.24 8.64 -13.21
C ILE A 220 6.51 9.13 -12.53
N MET A 221 7.00 10.30 -12.96
CA MET A 221 8.10 10.99 -12.28
C MET A 221 7.58 12.24 -11.58
N MET A 222 7.91 12.36 -10.29
CA MET A 222 7.58 13.52 -9.48
C MET A 222 8.80 14.39 -9.20
N HIS A 223 8.60 15.70 -9.22
CA HIS A 223 9.57 16.71 -8.82
C HIS A 223 8.84 17.89 -8.17
N GLU A 224 9.34 18.36 -7.02
CA GLU A 224 8.80 19.51 -6.28
C GLU A 224 7.26 19.52 -6.14
N GLY A 225 6.70 18.37 -5.77
CA GLY A 225 5.28 18.21 -5.52
C GLY A 225 4.40 18.17 -6.78
N LYS A 226 5.01 18.05 -7.96
CA LYS A 226 4.31 17.97 -9.26
C LYS A 226 4.69 16.70 -10.01
N ILE A 227 3.82 16.24 -10.90
CA ILE A 227 4.14 15.26 -11.91
C ILE A 227 4.77 15.99 -13.08
N ILE A 228 6.01 15.58 -13.45
CA ILE A 228 6.77 16.17 -14.58
C ILE A 228 6.87 15.19 -15.76
N TYR A 229 6.57 13.93 -15.54
CA TYR A 229 6.58 12.90 -16.58
C TYR A 229 5.54 11.83 -16.25
N ASP A 230 4.81 11.37 -17.26
CA ASP A 230 3.74 10.39 -17.13
C ASP A 230 3.65 9.62 -18.46
N VAL A 231 3.96 8.31 -18.44
CA VAL A 231 4.04 7.47 -19.63
C VAL A 231 3.49 6.07 -19.32
N SER A 232 2.73 5.56 -20.26
CA SER A 232 2.15 4.21 -20.29
C SER A 232 2.92 3.32 -21.26
#